data_8ae8c9c437df91432aab59e272452b46
#
_entry.id   8ae8c9c437df91432aab59e272452b46
#
_cell.length_a   1.000
_cell.length_b   1.000
_cell.length_c   1.000
_cell.angle_alpha   90.00
_cell.angle_beta   90.00
_cell.angle_gamma   90.00
#
_symmetry.space_group_name_H-M   'P 1'
#
loop_
_entity.id
_entity.type
_entity.pdbx_description
1 polymer ?
#
loop_
_entity_poly.entity_id
_entity_poly.type
_entity_poly.pdbx_seq_one_letter_code
_entity_poly.pdbx_strand_id
1 'polypeptide(L)'
;QSTKVVMYDLEGNVVCEGKGLLQPMHTPDADTAEHPDDDLWASLCFAGHDLMSQFAGNKEDIVGIGLGSIRCCRALLKADGTPAAPLISWQDARVTRPYEHTNPDVAYVTSFSGYLTHRLTGEFKDNIANYFGQWPVDYKT
;
A
#
# COMPACT_ATOMS: atom_id res chain seq x y z
N GLN A 1 -1.92 -4.14 -13.50
CA GLN A 1 -2.36 -3.78 -12.14
C GLN A 1 -2.70 -2.30 -12.06
N SER A 2 -3.53 -1.90 -11.10
CA SER A 2 -3.93 -0.51 -10.94
C SER A 2 -4.42 -0.24 -9.52
N THR A 3 -4.27 1.00 -9.08
CA THR A 3 -4.96 1.56 -7.93
C THR A 3 -6.29 2.17 -8.39
N LYS A 4 -7.35 1.94 -7.64
CA LYS A 4 -8.66 2.54 -7.87
C LYS A 4 -9.11 3.28 -6.62
N VAL A 5 -9.58 4.51 -6.78
CA VAL A 5 -10.22 5.30 -5.73
C VAL A 5 -11.67 5.53 -6.14
N VAL A 6 -12.59 5.26 -5.24
CA VAL A 6 -14.04 5.40 -5.49
C VAL A 6 -14.64 6.21 -4.36
N MET A 7 -15.40 7.21 -4.70
CA MET A 7 -16.19 7.99 -3.75
C MET A 7 -17.65 7.52 -3.77
N TYR A 8 -18.18 7.29 -2.58
CA TYR A 8 -19.57 6.91 -2.38
C TYR A 8 -20.28 7.98 -1.59
N ASP A 9 -21.59 8.16 -1.84
CA ASP A 9 -22.47 8.88 -0.93
C ASP A 9 -22.82 8.00 0.31
N LEU A 10 -23.56 8.56 1.24
CA LEU A 10 -23.96 7.84 2.46
C LEU A 10 -24.98 6.71 2.19
N GLU A 11 -25.62 6.71 1.04
CA GLU A 11 -26.53 5.66 0.55
C GLU A 11 -25.78 4.53 -0.18
N GLY A 12 -24.47 4.70 -0.45
CA GLY A 12 -23.63 3.72 -1.12
C GLY A 12 -23.61 3.83 -2.65
N ASN A 13 -24.15 4.90 -3.22
CA ASN A 13 -24.05 5.14 -4.65
C ASN A 13 -22.65 5.71 -5.00
N VAL A 14 -22.14 5.34 -6.16
CA VAL A 14 -20.87 5.89 -6.67
C VAL A 14 -21.09 7.33 -7.13
N VAL A 15 -20.32 8.25 -6.53
CA VAL A 15 -20.31 9.67 -6.91
C VAL A 15 -19.32 9.92 -8.05
N CYS A 16 -18.08 9.46 -7.87
CA CYS A 16 -17.03 9.53 -8.89
C CYS A 16 -15.94 8.51 -8.60
N GLU A 17 -15.09 8.24 -9.58
CA GLU A 17 -13.98 7.31 -9.44
C GLU A 17 -12.74 7.78 -10.19
N GLY A 18 -11.57 7.40 -9.66
CA GLY A 18 -10.29 7.66 -10.30
C GLY A 18 -9.44 6.40 -10.36
N LYS A 19 -8.55 6.33 -11.34
CA LYS A 19 -7.72 5.16 -11.58
C LYS A 19 -6.28 5.54 -11.92
N GLY A 20 -5.32 4.98 -11.17
CA GLY A 20 -3.89 5.06 -11.44
C GLY A 20 -3.35 3.71 -11.90
N LEU A 21 -2.64 3.67 -13.02
CA LEU A 21 -1.96 2.45 -13.46
C LEU A 21 -0.67 2.26 -12.64
N LEU A 22 -0.39 1.02 -12.29
CA LEU A 22 0.92 0.62 -11.76
C LEU A 22 1.86 0.30 -12.91
N GLN A 23 3.13 0.56 -12.73
CA GLN A 23 4.17 0.13 -13.64
C GLN A 23 4.26 -1.41 -13.66
N PRO A 24 4.83 -2.01 -14.72
CA PRO A 24 5.16 -3.43 -14.70
C PRO A 24 6.09 -3.76 -13.54
N MET A 25 5.80 -4.85 -12.83
CA MET A 25 6.71 -5.33 -11.78
C MET A 25 8.05 -5.76 -12.38
N HIS A 26 9.10 -5.56 -11.62
CA HIS A 26 10.40 -6.13 -11.89
C HIS A 26 10.41 -7.60 -11.47
N THR A 27 10.53 -8.49 -12.45
CA THR A 27 10.51 -9.96 -12.25
C THR A 27 11.69 -10.59 -13.00
N PRO A 28 12.94 -10.41 -12.49
CA PRO A 28 14.15 -10.88 -13.18
C PRO A 28 14.26 -12.41 -13.19
N ASP A 29 13.58 -13.09 -12.28
CA ASP A 29 13.51 -14.54 -12.14
C ASP A 29 12.14 -14.97 -11.62
N ALA A 30 11.94 -16.28 -11.41
CA ALA A 30 10.67 -16.86 -10.97
C ALA A 30 10.31 -16.54 -9.51
N ASP A 31 11.30 -16.16 -8.70
CA ASP A 31 11.15 -15.97 -7.25
C ASP A 31 11.07 -14.49 -6.84
N THR A 32 11.35 -13.58 -7.77
CA THR A 32 11.40 -12.13 -7.52
C THR A 32 10.24 -11.41 -8.19
N ALA A 33 9.48 -10.65 -7.40
CA ALA A 33 8.41 -9.78 -7.90
C ALA A 33 8.35 -8.48 -7.08
N GLU A 34 8.84 -7.39 -7.65
CA GLU A 34 8.99 -6.10 -7.00
C GLU A 34 8.24 -4.99 -7.76
N HIS A 35 7.61 -4.10 -7.02
CA HIS A 35 7.12 -2.84 -7.58
C HIS A 35 8.28 -1.85 -7.67
N PRO A 36 8.50 -1.22 -8.83
CA PRO A 36 9.60 -0.28 -9.01
C PRO A 36 9.35 1.02 -8.23
N ASP A 37 10.40 1.63 -7.76
CA ASP A 37 10.39 2.93 -7.07
C ASP A 37 9.31 3.02 -5.96
N ASP A 38 8.59 4.14 -5.91
CA ASP A 38 7.43 4.35 -5.04
C ASP A 38 6.12 4.33 -5.86
N ASP A 39 6.02 3.39 -6.80
CA ASP A 39 4.93 3.27 -7.77
C ASP A 39 3.55 3.13 -7.11
N LEU A 40 3.49 2.40 -6.00
CA LEU A 40 2.24 2.20 -5.26
C LEU A 40 1.66 3.52 -4.74
N TRP A 41 2.50 4.39 -4.18
CA TRP A 41 2.08 5.71 -3.72
C TRP A 41 1.79 6.65 -4.89
N ALA A 42 2.62 6.64 -5.91
CA ALA A 42 2.43 7.46 -7.10
C ALA A 42 1.09 7.15 -7.80
N SER A 43 0.75 5.86 -7.95
CA SER A 43 -0.52 5.45 -8.55
C SER A 43 -1.73 5.82 -7.68
N LEU A 44 -1.61 5.78 -6.34
CA LEU A 44 -2.66 6.22 -5.42
C LEU A 44 -2.87 7.73 -5.52
N CYS A 45 -1.81 8.51 -5.54
CA CYS A 45 -1.89 9.96 -5.71
C CYS A 45 -2.54 10.33 -7.05
N PHE A 46 -2.14 9.66 -8.13
CA PHE A 46 -2.75 9.88 -9.44
C PHE A 46 -4.24 9.57 -9.44
N ALA A 47 -4.64 8.39 -8.93
CA ALA A 47 -6.05 8.00 -8.84
C ALA A 47 -6.87 8.95 -7.96
N GLY A 48 -6.28 9.45 -6.85
CA GLY A 48 -6.92 10.43 -5.99
C GLY A 48 -7.12 11.78 -6.68
N HIS A 49 -6.11 12.28 -7.39
CA HIS A 49 -6.23 13.51 -8.18
C HIS A 49 -7.25 13.38 -9.32
N ASP A 50 -7.24 12.24 -10.02
CA ASP A 50 -8.22 11.95 -11.07
C ASP A 50 -9.64 11.98 -10.52
N LEU A 51 -9.91 11.31 -9.41
CA LEU A 51 -11.20 11.36 -8.72
C LEU A 51 -11.57 12.79 -8.32
N MET A 52 -10.66 13.51 -7.65
CA MET A 52 -10.94 14.87 -7.16
C MET A 52 -11.14 15.89 -8.27
N SER A 53 -10.63 15.65 -9.48
CA SER A 53 -10.89 16.49 -10.64
C SER A 53 -12.33 16.40 -11.14
N GLN A 54 -13.02 15.31 -10.82
CA GLN A 54 -14.41 15.02 -11.20
C GLN A 54 -15.40 15.40 -10.09
N PHE A 55 -14.90 15.55 -8.85
CA PHE A 55 -15.75 15.85 -7.69
C PHE A 55 -16.12 17.34 -7.63
N ALA A 56 -17.40 17.65 -7.83
CA ALA A 56 -17.91 19.03 -7.80
C ALA A 56 -18.40 19.49 -6.40
N GLY A 57 -18.38 18.58 -5.40
CA GLY A 57 -18.86 18.88 -4.04
C GLY A 57 -17.80 19.58 -3.17
N ASN A 58 -18.16 19.82 -1.90
CA ASN A 58 -17.22 20.38 -0.94
C ASN A 58 -16.33 19.24 -0.36
N LYS A 59 -15.02 19.45 -0.36
CA LYS A 59 -14.04 18.49 0.21
C LYS A 59 -14.26 18.26 1.71
N GLU A 60 -14.81 19.25 2.42
CA GLU A 60 -15.12 19.16 3.85
C GLU A 60 -16.27 18.19 4.15
N ASP A 61 -17.06 17.83 3.14
CA ASP A 61 -18.13 16.84 3.27
C ASP A 61 -17.62 15.39 3.20
N ILE A 62 -16.32 15.19 2.92
CA ILE A 62 -15.71 13.86 2.91
C ILE A 62 -15.47 13.41 4.35
N VAL A 63 -16.31 12.51 4.84
CA VAL A 63 -16.32 12.08 6.24
C VAL A 63 -15.32 11.00 6.60
N GLY A 64 -14.72 10.34 5.61
CA GLY A 64 -13.73 9.28 5.87
C GLY A 64 -13.16 8.63 4.62
N ILE A 65 -12.07 7.89 4.81
CA ILE A 65 -11.40 7.13 3.76
C ILE A 65 -11.23 5.69 4.27
N GLY A 66 -11.67 4.71 3.49
CA GLY A 66 -11.37 3.30 3.69
C GLY A 66 -10.23 2.86 2.77
N LEU A 67 -9.24 2.19 3.31
CA LEU A 67 -8.10 1.66 2.56
C LEU A 67 -8.20 0.13 2.48
N GLY A 68 -8.17 -0.40 1.27
CA GLY A 68 -8.03 -1.83 0.99
C GLY A 68 -6.83 -2.07 0.10
N SER A 69 -5.97 -3.03 0.47
CA SER A 69 -4.81 -3.43 -0.31
C SER A 69 -4.69 -4.94 -0.35
N ILE A 70 -3.92 -5.45 -1.32
CA ILE A 70 -3.62 -6.88 -1.37
C ILE A 70 -2.78 -7.28 -0.17
N ARG A 71 -3.13 -8.41 0.45
CA ARG A 71 -2.40 -8.97 1.60
C ARG A 71 -1.09 -9.63 1.17
N CYS A 72 -0.27 -9.94 2.17
CA CYS A 72 0.93 -10.76 2.02
C CYS A 72 2.05 -10.09 1.21
N CYS A 73 1.96 -8.79 0.99
CA CYS A 73 3.03 -7.99 0.43
C CYS A 73 3.90 -7.42 1.55
N ARG A 74 5.14 -7.07 1.24
CA ARG A 74 6.08 -6.54 2.23
C ARG A 74 6.66 -5.20 1.79
N ALA A 75 6.57 -4.21 2.65
CA ALA A 75 7.24 -2.92 2.52
C ALA A 75 8.34 -2.81 3.59
N LEU A 76 9.54 -2.46 3.15
CA LEU A 76 10.70 -2.17 4.00
C LEU A 76 10.86 -0.66 4.03
N LEU A 77 10.67 -0.04 5.17
CA LEU A 77 10.63 1.42 5.29
C LEU A 77 11.78 1.95 6.14
N LYS A 78 12.29 3.12 5.76
CA LYS A 78 13.21 3.92 6.56
C LYS A 78 12.48 4.52 7.76
N ALA A 79 13.21 5.18 8.64
CA ALA A 79 12.67 5.85 9.81
C ALA A 79 11.68 6.98 9.48
N ASP A 80 11.81 7.59 8.30
CA ASP A 80 10.91 8.64 7.79
C ASP A 80 9.69 8.07 7.05
N GLY A 81 9.56 6.73 6.96
CA GLY A 81 8.47 6.04 6.29
C GLY A 81 8.58 5.94 4.77
N THR A 82 9.69 6.43 4.19
CA THR A 82 9.95 6.19 2.76
C THR A 82 10.47 4.78 2.51
N PRO A 83 10.25 4.19 1.32
CA PRO A 83 10.79 2.87 1.00
C PRO A 83 12.32 2.82 1.11
N ALA A 84 12.84 1.83 1.83
CA ALA A 84 14.28 1.52 1.92
C ALA A 84 14.74 0.57 0.81
N ALA A 85 13.79 -0.07 0.13
CA ALA A 85 13.98 -1.01 -0.97
C ALA A 85 12.69 -1.05 -1.81
N PRO A 86 12.71 -1.64 -3.02
CA PRO A 86 11.51 -1.87 -3.80
C PRO A 86 10.44 -2.61 -2.99
N LEU A 87 9.17 -2.28 -3.24
CA LEU A 87 8.05 -2.90 -2.54
C LEU A 87 7.84 -4.33 -3.03
N ILE A 88 7.83 -5.29 -2.11
CA ILE A 88 7.82 -6.72 -2.43
C ILE A 88 6.39 -7.23 -2.57
N SER A 89 6.05 -7.74 -3.76
CA SER A 89 4.73 -8.30 -4.07
C SER A 89 4.49 -9.62 -3.33
N TRP A 90 3.23 -10.00 -3.15
CA TRP A 90 2.83 -11.30 -2.63
C TRP A 90 3.29 -12.49 -3.51
N GLN A 91 3.62 -12.23 -4.77
CA GLN A 91 4.16 -13.23 -5.72
C GLN A 91 5.63 -13.55 -5.50
N ASP A 92 6.32 -12.74 -4.70
CA ASP A 92 7.74 -12.89 -4.40
C ASP A 92 7.97 -13.97 -3.34
N ALA A 93 8.89 -14.87 -3.57
CA ALA A 93 9.18 -15.96 -2.63
C ALA A 93 9.68 -15.47 -1.26
N ARG A 94 10.26 -14.26 -1.19
CA ARG A 94 10.77 -13.69 0.07
C ARG A 94 9.67 -13.37 1.08
N VAL A 95 8.42 -13.14 0.65
CA VAL A 95 7.32 -12.82 1.59
C VAL A 95 6.90 -14.01 2.44
N THR A 96 7.20 -15.22 2.01
CA THR A 96 6.89 -16.46 2.77
C THR A 96 7.94 -16.80 3.83
N ARG A 97 9.06 -16.06 3.86
CA ARG A 97 10.17 -16.27 4.80
C ARG A 97 10.19 -15.17 5.86
N PRO A 98 10.68 -15.45 7.07
CA PRO A 98 10.99 -14.42 8.05
C PRO A 98 11.86 -13.32 7.42
N TYR A 99 11.62 -12.08 7.82
CA TYR A 99 12.51 -10.99 7.44
C TYR A 99 13.82 -11.10 8.22
N GLU A 100 14.93 -11.09 7.50
CA GLU A 100 16.26 -11.00 8.08
C GLU A 100 16.75 -9.55 7.96
N HIS A 101 17.09 -8.93 9.09
CA HIS A 101 17.52 -7.54 9.13
C HIS A 101 18.96 -7.40 8.63
N THR A 102 19.11 -7.33 7.31
CA THR A 102 20.41 -7.18 6.63
C THR A 102 20.66 -5.78 6.09
N ASN A 103 19.61 -4.98 5.93
CA ASN A 103 19.69 -3.60 5.45
C ASN A 103 19.55 -2.63 6.64
N PRO A 104 20.62 -1.88 7.02
CA PRO A 104 20.60 -0.97 8.18
C PRO A 104 19.65 0.22 8.00
N ASP A 105 19.25 0.56 6.78
CA ASP A 105 18.33 1.66 6.50
C ASP A 105 16.87 1.29 6.82
N VAL A 106 16.56 -0.01 7.02
CA VAL A 106 15.21 -0.47 7.34
C VAL A 106 14.93 -0.24 8.83
N ALA A 107 13.99 0.65 9.13
CA ALA A 107 13.48 0.88 10.47
C ALA A 107 12.16 0.15 10.74
N TYR A 108 11.33 -0.06 9.69
CA TYR A 108 10.03 -0.71 9.80
C TYR A 108 9.83 -1.74 8.69
N VAL A 109 9.18 -2.84 9.05
CA VAL A 109 8.71 -3.86 8.12
C VAL A 109 7.19 -3.93 8.23
N THR A 110 6.47 -3.69 7.16
CA THR A 110 5.00 -3.60 7.17
C THR A 110 4.39 -4.15 5.88
N SER A 111 3.06 -4.23 5.84
CA SER A 111 2.31 -4.55 4.62
C SER A 111 2.16 -3.32 3.71
N PHE A 112 1.62 -3.51 2.52
CA PHE A 112 1.25 -2.38 1.65
C PHE A 112 0.18 -1.49 2.29
N SER A 113 -0.78 -2.08 3.02
CA SER A 113 -1.77 -1.30 3.77
C SER A 113 -1.12 -0.43 4.84
N GLY A 114 -0.18 -0.97 5.63
CA GLY A 114 0.54 -0.23 6.65
C GLY A 114 1.39 0.90 6.05
N TYR A 115 2.07 0.61 4.94
CA TYR A 115 2.81 1.63 4.20
C TYR A 115 1.91 2.77 3.72
N LEU A 116 0.80 2.46 3.04
CA LEU A 116 -0.13 3.48 2.55
C LEU A 116 -0.83 4.22 3.69
N THR A 117 -1.15 3.55 4.80
CA THR A 117 -1.67 4.20 6.01
C THR A 117 -0.68 5.23 6.53
N HIS A 118 0.61 4.87 6.62
CA HIS A 118 1.63 5.84 7.02
C HIS A 118 1.68 7.05 6.07
N ARG A 119 1.69 6.83 4.76
CA ARG A 119 1.72 7.91 3.76
C ARG A 119 0.52 8.85 3.85
N LEU A 120 -0.65 8.32 4.20
CA LEU A 120 -1.89 9.12 4.32
C LEU A 120 -2.02 9.83 5.66
N THR A 121 -1.48 9.29 6.75
CA THR A 121 -1.74 9.75 8.12
C THR A 121 -0.51 10.22 8.89
N GLY A 122 0.69 9.83 8.45
CA GLY A 122 1.94 10.00 9.19
C GLY A 122 2.15 8.98 10.32
N GLU A 123 1.20 8.06 10.54
CA GLU A 123 1.28 7.08 11.64
C GLU A 123 1.67 5.70 11.13
N PHE A 124 2.57 5.03 11.85
CA PHE A 124 2.91 3.62 11.60
C PHE A 124 1.88 2.71 12.26
N LYS A 125 0.81 2.43 11.51
CA LYS A 125 -0.29 1.55 11.93
C LYS A 125 -0.68 0.58 10.83
N ASP A 126 -0.98 -0.66 11.22
CA ASP A 126 -1.48 -1.67 10.30
C ASP A 126 -2.47 -2.59 11.04
N ASN A 127 -3.17 -3.43 10.28
CA ASN A 127 -4.10 -4.40 10.82
C ASN A 127 -3.47 -5.80 10.79
N ILE A 128 -3.55 -6.53 11.90
CA ILE A 128 -3.01 -7.88 12.02
C ILE A 128 -3.55 -8.84 10.94
N ALA A 129 -4.76 -8.62 10.43
CA ALA A 129 -5.34 -9.42 9.35
C ALA A 129 -4.52 -9.36 8.05
N ASN A 130 -3.71 -8.31 7.84
CA ASN A 130 -2.85 -8.18 6.66
C ASN A 130 -1.65 -9.14 6.69
N TYR A 131 -1.31 -9.68 7.86
CA TYR A 131 -0.18 -10.58 8.07
C TYR A 131 -0.61 -12.06 8.17
N PHE A 132 -1.91 -12.33 8.19
CA PHE A 132 -2.44 -13.69 8.35
C PHE A 132 -2.04 -14.60 7.18
N GLY A 133 -1.39 -15.72 7.51
CA GLY A 133 -1.16 -16.85 6.60
C GLY A 133 0.19 -16.87 5.89
N GLN A 134 0.95 -15.78 5.87
CA GLN A 134 2.25 -15.74 5.18
C GLN A 134 3.38 -15.10 5.98
N TRP A 135 3.06 -14.28 7.00
CA TRP A 135 4.08 -13.68 7.83
C TRP A 135 4.19 -14.41 9.15
N PRO A 136 5.41 -14.75 9.58
CA PRO A 136 5.62 -15.17 10.96
C PRO A 136 5.41 -13.95 11.87
N VAL A 137 4.28 -13.91 12.54
CA VAL A 137 3.91 -12.84 13.48
C VAL A 137 4.00 -13.40 14.90
N ASP A 138 4.69 -12.71 15.77
CA ASP A 138 4.62 -12.98 17.21
C ASP A 138 3.36 -12.32 17.77
N TYR A 139 2.37 -13.13 18.11
CA TYR A 139 1.10 -12.65 18.69
C TYR A 139 1.19 -12.25 20.18
N LYS A 140 2.38 -12.31 20.77
CA LYS A 140 2.58 -12.03 22.20
C LYS A 140 3.16 -10.63 22.45
N THR A 141 3.62 -9.96 21.41
CA THR A 141 4.20 -8.60 21.51
C THR A 141 3.35 -7.56 20.68
#